data_8a4e03d4b08e3403685c4fd8be371c72
#
_entry.id   8a4e03d4b08e3403685c4fd8be371c72
#
_cell.length_a   1.000
_cell.length_b   1.000
_cell.length_c   1.000
_cell.angle_alpha   90.00
_cell.angle_beta   90.00
_cell.angle_gamma   90.00
#
_symmetry.space_group_name_H-M   'P 1'
#
loop_
_entity.id
_entity.type
_entity.pdbx_description
1 polymer ?
#
loop_
_entity_poly.entity_id
_entity_poly.type
_entity_poly.pdbx_seq_one_letter_code
_entity_poly.pdbx_strand_id
1 'polypeptide(L)'
;FKKKKNLVSGGRYRPLSLVSFAIENEVFGQEKDDGTFVYAPFWGHLVNILLYSFSCFLTLHLLYLFFKGRFEGSKLVIVGCVLLFALHPLHTEVVANIKGRDELMAYLFSISSLYIIFKYDNRLWAYILGGFLMFLGLMSKENSITFLAIIPLCFYFFKTKNVKTLILLSLPALIGSLIYLYIRYRIIGVSTPSGYCEILNNPFCGVSDSQKYATIIYTWLKYWGLLLFPVELTHDYYPKQIAIR
;
A
#
# COMPACT_ATOMS: atom_id res chain seq x y z
N PHE A 1 -14.10 -22.46 28.92
CA PHE A 1 -13.90 -22.21 27.46
C PHE A 1 -14.03 -20.74 27.22
N LYS A 2 -12.90 -19.96 27.18
CA LYS A 2 -12.88 -18.55 26.79
C LYS A 2 -13.18 -18.48 25.29
N LYS A 3 -14.35 -17.95 24.91
CA LYS A 3 -14.61 -17.51 23.54
C LYS A 3 -13.47 -16.58 23.13
N LYS A 4 -12.61 -16.98 22.17
CA LYS A 4 -11.71 -16.07 21.49
C LYS A 4 -12.60 -14.97 20.87
N LYS A 5 -12.60 -13.77 21.46
CA LYS A 5 -13.17 -12.59 20.78
C LYS A 5 -12.38 -12.47 19.49
N ASN A 6 -13.04 -12.59 18.35
CA ASN A 6 -12.45 -12.29 17.05
C ASN A 6 -12.14 -10.81 17.02
N LEU A 7 -10.92 -10.45 17.41
CA LEU A 7 -10.40 -9.08 17.42
C LEU A 7 -10.27 -8.51 16.01
N VAL A 8 -10.40 -9.34 14.97
CA VAL A 8 -10.24 -8.93 13.58
C VAL A 8 -11.48 -9.38 12.80
N SER A 9 -12.47 -8.52 12.67
CA SER A 9 -13.58 -8.74 11.75
C SER A 9 -13.08 -8.59 10.31
N GLY A 10 -13.46 -9.51 9.40
CA GLY A 10 -13.16 -9.41 7.98
C GLY A 10 -11.80 -9.92 7.52
N GLY A 11 -11.02 -10.63 8.35
CA GLY A 11 -9.76 -11.28 7.94
C GLY A 11 -8.62 -10.33 7.54
N ARG A 12 -8.72 -9.05 7.90
CA ARG A 12 -7.68 -8.03 7.66
C ARG A 12 -6.67 -8.02 8.80
N TYR A 13 -5.38 -8.10 8.46
CA TYR A 13 -4.29 -8.05 9.45
C TYR A 13 -3.34 -6.90 9.11
N ARG A 14 -3.55 -5.73 9.72
CA ARG A 14 -2.83 -4.48 9.50
C ARG A 14 -2.40 -3.83 10.82
N PRO A 15 -1.58 -4.51 11.61
CA PRO A 15 -1.27 -4.04 12.96
C PRO A 15 -0.47 -2.73 12.96
N LEU A 16 0.36 -2.48 11.95
CA LEU A 16 1.24 -1.31 11.96
C LEU A 16 0.47 0.01 11.82
N SER A 17 -0.57 0.05 10.98
CA SER A 17 -1.45 1.23 10.89
C SER A 17 -2.20 1.47 12.19
N LEU A 18 -2.69 0.43 12.85
CA LEU A 18 -3.34 0.53 14.17
C LEU A 18 -2.39 1.05 15.24
N VAL A 19 -1.14 0.54 15.27
CA VAL A 19 -0.11 1.02 16.20
C VAL A 19 0.19 2.50 15.95
N SER A 20 0.26 2.93 14.68
CA SER A 20 0.49 4.35 14.36
C SER A 20 -0.62 5.26 14.88
N PHE A 21 -1.88 4.84 14.81
CA PHE A 21 -3.01 5.57 15.38
C PHE A 21 -3.01 5.55 16.90
N ALA A 22 -2.63 4.42 17.51
CA ALA A 22 -2.53 4.33 18.97
C ALA A 22 -1.47 5.29 19.52
N ILE A 23 -0.29 5.33 18.90
CA ILE A 23 0.79 6.27 19.26
C ILE A 23 0.33 7.72 19.10
N GLU A 24 -0.32 8.04 17.97
CA GLU A 24 -0.82 9.40 17.73
C GLU A 24 -1.86 9.81 18.77
N ASN A 25 -2.77 8.91 19.11
CA ASN A 25 -3.78 9.18 20.12
C ASN A 25 -3.18 9.36 21.52
N GLU A 26 -2.14 8.58 21.85
CA GLU A 26 -1.44 8.72 23.14
C GLU A 26 -0.67 10.04 23.25
N VAL A 27 -0.08 10.50 22.13
CA VAL A 27 0.77 11.71 22.14
C VAL A 27 -0.05 12.99 21.98
N PHE A 28 -1.11 12.95 21.17
CA PHE A 28 -1.87 14.13 20.77
C PHE A 28 -3.37 14.08 21.11
N GLY A 29 -3.85 12.95 21.65
CA GLY A 29 -5.23 12.81 22.09
C GLY A 29 -5.52 13.78 23.26
N GLN A 30 -6.72 14.31 23.30
CA GLN A 30 -7.18 15.14 24.40
C GLN A 30 -8.22 14.37 25.21
N GLU A 31 -8.01 14.28 26.50
CA GLU A 31 -9.00 13.78 27.44
C GLU A 31 -9.99 14.89 27.75
N LYS A 32 -11.28 14.63 27.55
CA LYS A 32 -12.34 15.54 27.96
C LYS A 32 -12.64 15.36 29.44
N ASP A 33 -13.31 16.35 30.03
CA ASP A 33 -13.74 16.37 31.46
C ASP A 33 -14.62 15.15 31.82
N ASP A 34 -15.25 14.51 30.84
CA ASP A 34 -16.05 13.28 30.99
C ASP A 34 -15.24 11.97 30.91
N GLY A 35 -13.89 12.06 30.83
CA GLY A 35 -13.00 10.92 30.68
C GLY A 35 -13.00 10.30 29.27
N THR A 36 -13.65 10.92 28.29
CA THR A 36 -13.60 10.47 26.90
C THR A 36 -12.39 11.05 26.18
N PHE A 37 -11.63 10.19 25.48
CA PHE A 37 -10.54 10.64 24.62
C PHE A 37 -11.09 11.14 23.29
N VAL A 38 -10.71 12.35 22.89
CA VAL A 38 -11.03 12.90 21.58
C VAL A 38 -9.82 12.86 20.70
N TYR A 39 -9.98 12.20 19.57
CA TYR A 39 -8.99 12.22 18.51
C TYR A 39 -8.81 13.64 17.95
N ALA A 40 -7.56 14.06 17.77
CA ALA A 40 -7.24 15.37 17.20
C ALA A 40 -7.02 15.25 15.67
N PRO A 41 -8.01 15.53 14.81
CA PRO A 41 -7.94 15.29 13.36
C PRO A 41 -6.77 15.98 12.68
N PHE A 42 -6.36 17.14 13.20
CA PHE A 42 -5.25 17.92 12.69
C PHE A 42 -3.96 17.08 12.60
N TRP A 43 -3.62 16.36 13.67
CA TRP A 43 -2.40 15.54 13.70
C TRP A 43 -2.48 14.36 12.75
N GLY A 44 -3.66 13.75 12.63
CA GLY A 44 -3.90 12.67 11.66
C GLY A 44 -3.66 13.10 10.22
N HIS A 45 -4.16 14.27 9.84
CA HIS A 45 -3.92 14.83 8.52
C HIS A 45 -2.46 15.23 8.31
N LEU A 46 -1.83 15.85 9.32
CA LEU A 46 -0.42 16.24 9.24
C LEU A 46 0.48 15.02 9.03
N VAL A 47 0.27 13.95 9.78
CA VAL A 47 1.03 12.69 9.61
C VAL A 47 0.84 12.12 8.21
N ASN A 48 -0.39 12.10 7.68
CA ASN A 48 -0.65 11.64 6.32
C ASN A 48 0.07 12.49 5.26
N ILE A 49 0.04 13.82 5.40
CA ILE A 49 0.74 14.74 4.51
C ILE A 49 2.25 14.49 4.55
N LEU A 50 2.83 14.31 5.73
CA LEU A 50 4.26 14.03 5.88
C LEU A 50 4.65 12.67 5.26
N LEU A 51 3.86 11.62 5.49
CA LEU A 51 4.06 10.31 4.89
C LEU A 51 3.99 10.38 3.36
N TYR A 52 2.99 11.10 2.82
CA TYR A 52 2.84 11.29 1.39
C TYR A 52 4.00 12.07 0.77
N SER A 53 4.37 13.20 1.40
CA SER A 53 5.49 14.04 0.96
C SER A 53 6.80 13.26 0.92
N PHE A 54 7.07 12.46 1.96
CA PHE A 54 8.26 11.62 2.00
C PHE A 54 8.23 10.50 0.97
N SER A 55 7.05 9.94 0.69
CA SER A 55 6.87 8.96 -0.39
C SER A 55 7.16 9.57 -1.77
N CYS A 56 6.67 10.78 -2.05
CA CYS A 56 6.98 11.52 -3.28
C CYS A 56 8.48 11.83 -3.40
N PHE A 57 9.12 12.23 -2.29
CA PHE A 57 10.56 12.47 -2.24
C PHE A 57 11.37 11.22 -2.56
N LEU A 58 11.03 10.07 -1.99
CA LEU A 58 11.69 8.80 -2.30
C LEU A 58 11.45 8.37 -3.75
N THR A 59 10.23 8.57 -4.27
CA THR A 59 9.90 8.31 -5.66
C THR A 59 10.77 9.13 -6.60
N LEU A 60 10.95 10.44 -6.30
CA LEU A 60 11.85 11.32 -7.04
C LEU A 60 13.29 10.76 -7.07
N HIS A 61 13.81 10.38 -5.91
CA HIS A 61 15.16 9.85 -5.81
C HIS A 61 15.32 8.52 -6.51
N LEU A 62 14.31 7.65 -6.46
CA LEU A 62 14.33 6.37 -7.16
C LEU A 62 14.31 6.56 -8.67
N LEU A 63 13.43 7.42 -9.20
CA LEU A 63 13.41 7.75 -10.63
C LEU A 63 14.71 8.41 -11.07
N TYR A 64 15.30 9.25 -10.23
CA TYR A 64 16.61 9.81 -10.50
C TYR A 64 17.70 8.72 -10.61
N LEU A 65 17.70 7.71 -9.74
CA LEU A 65 18.62 6.57 -9.86
C LEU A 65 18.41 5.78 -11.15
N PHE A 66 17.17 5.65 -11.60
CA PHE A 66 16.83 4.90 -12.81
C PHE A 66 17.23 5.64 -14.09
N PHE A 67 17.03 6.95 -14.16
CA PHE A 67 17.05 7.70 -15.41
C PHE A 67 18.16 8.74 -15.52
N LYS A 68 18.93 9.00 -14.45
CA LYS A 68 20.00 10.00 -14.48
C LYS A 68 20.98 9.71 -15.61
N GLY A 69 21.16 10.70 -16.50
CA GLY A 69 22.13 10.65 -17.58
C GLY A 69 21.77 9.71 -18.74
N ARG A 70 20.58 9.11 -18.77
CA ARG A 70 20.14 8.25 -19.86
C ARG A 70 19.68 9.02 -21.11
N PHE A 71 19.23 10.27 -20.94
CA PHE A 71 18.83 11.16 -22.01
C PHE A 71 18.97 12.62 -21.56
N GLU A 72 19.09 13.53 -22.54
CA GLU A 72 19.14 14.95 -22.30
C GLU A 72 17.81 15.44 -21.69
N GLY A 73 17.84 16.36 -20.72
CA GLY A 73 16.65 16.82 -20.03
C GLY A 73 16.05 15.84 -19.00
N SER A 74 16.70 14.67 -18.75
CA SER A 74 16.17 13.65 -17.84
C SER A 74 15.74 14.18 -16.47
N LYS A 75 16.43 15.18 -15.93
CA LYS A 75 16.07 15.79 -14.63
C LYS A 75 14.69 16.47 -14.69
N LEU A 76 14.40 17.23 -15.73
CA LEU A 76 13.13 17.94 -15.88
C LEU A 76 11.97 16.96 -16.04
N VAL A 77 12.18 15.92 -16.86
CA VAL A 77 11.19 14.86 -17.07
C VAL A 77 10.91 14.11 -15.76
N ILE A 78 11.93 13.76 -14.99
CA ILE A 78 11.78 13.08 -13.68
C ILE A 78 10.95 13.95 -12.73
N VAL A 79 11.28 15.23 -12.60
CA VAL A 79 10.53 16.16 -11.75
C VAL A 79 9.08 16.28 -12.24
N GLY A 80 8.86 16.43 -13.55
CA GLY A 80 7.52 16.48 -14.15
C GLY A 80 6.70 15.21 -13.83
N CYS A 81 7.28 14.02 -13.97
CA CYS A 81 6.61 12.77 -13.62
C CYS A 81 6.21 12.70 -12.14
N VAL A 82 7.10 13.13 -11.24
CA VAL A 82 6.80 13.14 -9.80
C VAL A 82 5.76 14.20 -9.44
N LEU A 83 5.78 15.35 -10.10
CA LEU A 83 4.73 16.37 -9.90
C LEU A 83 3.38 15.87 -10.40
N LEU A 84 3.31 15.24 -11.56
CA LEU A 84 2.07 14.62 -12.06
C LEU A 84 1.56 13.55 -11.10
N PHE A 85 2.44 12.72 -10.54
CA PHE A 85 2.09 11.75 -9.51
C PHE A 85 1.58 12.45 -8.25
N ALA A 86 2.34 13.43 -7.73
CA ALA A 86 2.02 14.09 -6.46
C ALA A 86 0.73 14.91 -6.52
N LEU A 87 0.40 15.49 -7.66
CA LEU A 87 -0.80 16.31 -7.87
C LEU A 87 -1.98 15.50 -8.42
N HIS A 88 -1.82 14.19 -8.61
CA HIS A 88 -2.88 13.39 -9.21
C HIS A 88 -4.12 13.32 -8.30
N PRO A 89 -5.32 13.68 -8.80
CA PRO A 89 -6.53 13.79 -7.97
C PRO A 89 -6.94 12.50 -7.24
N LEU A 90 -6.59 11.32 -7.76
CA LEU A 90 -6.85 10.03 -7.08
C LEU A 90 -6.16 9.90 -5.73
N HIS A 91 -5.06 10.64 -5.50
CA HIS A 91 -4.35 10.57 -4.21
C HIS A 91 -5.05 11.39 -3.12
N THR A 92 -5.99 12.27 -3.49
CA THR A 92 -6.73 13.10 -2.52
C THR A 92 -7.48 12.23 -1.50
N GLU A 93 -8.10 11.14 -1.95
CA GLU A 93 -8.82 10.23 -1.04
C GLU A 93 -7.87 9.61 0.00
N VAL A 94 -6.70 9.15 -0.42
CA VAL A 94 -5.74 8.48 0.48
C VAL A 94 -5.10 9.47 1.45
N VAL A 95 -4.84 10.71 1.03
CA VAL A 95 -4.17 11.73 1.85
C VAL A 95 -5.16 12.41 2.79
N ALA A 96 -6.34 12.81 2.29
CA ALA A 96 -7.35 13.50 3.07
C ALA A 96 -8.11 12.56 4.04
N ASN A 97 -8.23 11.29 3.72
CA ASN A 97 -8.82 10.32 4.62
C ASN A 97 -7.78 9.82 5.63
N ILE A 98 -7.99 10.12 6.92
CA ILE A 98 -7.07 9.71 7.99
C ILE A 98 -6.83 8.19 7.97
N LYS A 99 -7.86 7.40 7.65
CA LYS A 99 -7.77 5.93 7.51
C LYS A 99 -6.89 5.51 6.32
N GLY A 100 -6.68 6.37 5.32
CA GLY A 100 -5.80 6.13 4.18
C GLY A 100 -4.32 5.97 4.55
N ARG A 101 -3.96 6.19 5.82
CA ARG A 101 -2.61 6.00 6.36
C ARG A 101 -2.04 4.61 6.07
N ASP A 102 -2.87 3.59 6.08
CA ASP A 102 -2.44 2.22 5.77
C ASP A 102 -1.86 2.08 4.35
N GLU A 103 -2.45 2.79 3.36
CA GLU A 103 -1.92 2.85 1.98
C GLU A 103 -0.62 3.65 1.91
N LEU A 104 -0.58 4.82 2.57
CA LEU A 104 0.59 5.68 2.57
C LEU A 104 1.80 4.98 3.17
N MET A 105 1.62 4.32 4.31
CA MET A 105 2.68 3.54 4.96
C MET A 105 3.11 2.34 4.12
N ALA A 106 2.14 1.62 3.52
CA ALA A 106 2.42 0.48 2.66
C ALA A 106 3.26 0.88 1.45
N TYR A 107 2.89 1.96 0.77
CA TYR A 107 3.66 2.49 -0.35
C TYR A 107 5.04 2.99 0.09
N LEU A 108 5.11 3.78 1.17
CA LEU A 108 6.36 4.33 1.70
C LEU A 108 7.38 3.23 2.02
N PHE A 109 6.97 2.21 2.77
CA PHE A 109 7.88 1.13 3.15
C PHE A 109 8.28 0.26 1.95
N SER A 110 7.36 0.01 1.03
CA SER A 110 7.65 -0.79 -0.16
C SER A 110 8.62 -0.07 -1.11
N ILE A 111 8.42 1.23 -1.34
CA ILE A 111 9.33 2.02 -2.18
C ILE A 111 10.69 2.24 -1.51
N SER A 112 10.71 2.36 -0.17
CA SER A 112 11.95 2.41 0.61
C SER A 112 12.73 1.11 0.50
N SER A 113 12.06 -0.05 0.55
CA SER A 113 12.66 -1.37 0.34
C SER A 113 13.34 -1.43 -1.04
N LEU A 114 12.60 -1.09 -2.10
CA LEU A 114 13.15 -1.05 -3.46
C LEU A 114 14.34 -0.09 -3.56
N TYR A 115 14.21 1.12 -3.02
CA TYR A 115 15.27 2.14 -3.07
C TYR A 115 16.56 1.66 -2.39
N ILE A 116 16.46 1.12 -1.18
CA ILE A 116 17.60 0.66 -0.40
C ILE A 116 18.31 -0.51 -1.09
N ILE A 117 17.57 -1.53 -1.52
CA ILE A 117 18.14 -2.68 -2.19
C ILE A 117 18.75 -2.26 -3.54
N PHE A 118 18.09 -1.38 -4.29
CA PHE A 118 18.58 -0.94 -5.60
C PHE A 118 19.85 -0.11 -5.50
N LYS A 119 19.93 0.80 -4.53
CA LYS A 119 21.06 1.71 -4.35
C LYS A 119 22.28 1.03 -3.73
N TYR A 120 22.08 0.08 -2.83
CA TYR A 120 23.12 -0.53 -2.00
C TYR A 120 23.19 -2.06 -2.15
N ASP A 121 22.99 -2.57 -3.36
CA ASP A 121 22.92 -4.00 -3.67
C ASP A 121 24.18 -4.82 -3.34
N ASN A 122 25.31 -4.16 -3.06
CA ASN A 122 26.55 -4.83 -2.63
C ASN A 122 26.70 -4.87 -1.10
N ARG A 123 25.67 -4.44 -0.34
CA ARG A 123 25.76 -4.33 1.13
C ARG A 123 24.76 -5.23 1.82
N LEU A 124 25.25 -6.11 2.69
CA LEU A 124 24.38 -7.03 3.45
C LEU A 124 23.30 -6.30 4.27
N TRP A 125 23.66 -5.17 4.90
CA TRP A 125 22.68 -4.40 5.67
C TRP A 125 21.51 -3.90 4.80
N ALA A 126 21.74 -3.63 3.53
CA ALA A 126 20.67 -3.17 2.61
C ALA A 126 19.67 -4.29 2.32
N TYR A 127 20.10 -5.53 2.25
CA TYR A 127 19.23 -6.68 2.11
C TYR A 127 18.39 -6.90 3.38
N ILE A 128 19.02 -6.83 4.56
CA ILE A 128 18.31 -6.99 5.83
C ILE A 128 17.28 -5.86 5.99
N LEU A 129 17.69 -4.61 5.82
CA LEU A 129 16.80 -3.47 5.94
C LEU A 129 15.70 -3.47 4.87
N GLY A 130 16.03 -3.82 3.62
CA GLY A 130 15.06 -3.91 2.54
C GLY A 130 13.99 -4.97 2.80
N GLY A 131 14.39 -6.16 3.26
CA GLY A 131 13.45 -7.19 3.68
C GLY A 131 12.57 -6.78 4.85
N PHE A 132 13.14 -6.10 5.84
CA PHE A 132 12.40 -5.56 6.98
C PHE A 132 11.41 -4.47 6.55
N LEU A 133 11.81 -3.55 5.67
CA LEU A 133 10.91 -2.51 5.13
C LEU A 133 9.75 -3.14 4.33
N MET A 134 10.02 -4.17 3.54
CA MET A 134 8.96 -4.90 2.84
C MET A 134 7.98 -5.55 3.81
N PHE A 135 8.48 -6.15 4.89
CA PHE A 135 7.66 -6.68 5.98
C PHE A 135 6.78 -5.60 6.61
N LEU A 136 7.34 -4.41 6.93
CA LEU A 136 6.57 -3.29 7.48
C LEU A 136 5.49 -2.78 6.49
N GLY A 137 5.80 -2.76 5.19
CA GLY A 137 4.81 -2.42 4.15
C GLY A 137 3.60 -3.36 4.21
N LEU A 138 3.84 -4.66 4.28
CA LEU A 138 2.77 -5.67 4.39
C LEU A 138 2.02 -5.61 5.73
N MET A 139 2.70 -5.28 6.83
CA MET A 139 2.07 -5.02 8.13
C MET A 139 1.16 -3.78 8.12
N SER A 140 1.36 -2.87 7.17
CA SER A 140 0.51 -1.71 6.94
C SER A 140 -0.68 -2.05 6.05
N LYS A 141 -0.42 -2.65 4.87
CA LYS A 141 -1.47 -3.11 3.94
C LYS A 141 -0.97 -4.22 3.02
N GLU A 142 -1.85 -5.17 2.74
CA GLU A 142 -1.56 -6.35 1.91
C GLU A 142 -1.15 -6.00 0.48
N ASN A 143 -1.56 -4.85 -0.04
CA ASN A 143 -1.24 -4.38 -1.40
C ASN A 143 0.28 -4.25 -1.64
N SER A 144 1.09 -4.10 -0.59
CA SER A 144 2.56 -4.11 -0.69
C SER A 144 3.10 -5.37 -1.38
N ILE A 145 2.34 -6.48 -1.39
CA ILE A 145 2.74 -7.73 -2.06
C ILE A 145 3.06 -7.53 -3.54
N THR A 146 2.46 -6.53 -4.20
CA THR A 146 2.72 -6.19 -5.61
C THR A 146 4.18 -5.82 -5.87
N PHE A 147 4.88 -5.33 -4.85
CA PHE A 147 6.30 -5.00 -4.96
C PHE A 147 7.20 -6.23 -5.17
N LEU A 148 6.72 -7.44 -4.87
CA LEU A 148 7.43 -8.67 -5.25
C LEU A 148 7.59 -8.82 -6.77
N ALA A 149 6.68 -8.25 -7.55
CA ALA A 149 6.82 -8.17 -9.01
C ALA A 149 7.57 -6.91 -9.46
N ILE A 150 7.32 -5.77 -8.81
CA ILE A 150 7.92 -4.48 -9.17
C ILE A 150 9.44 -4.49 -8.95
N ILE A 151 9.93 -5.06 -7.84
CA ILE A 151 11.37 -5.11 -7.52
C ILE A 151 12.17 -5.81 -8.63
N PRO A 152 11.90 -7.08 -9.00
CA PRO A 152 12.66 -7.74 -10.06
C PRO A 152 12.50 -7.07 -11.42
N LEU A 153 11.34 -6.49 -11.74
CA LEU A 153 11.16 -5.72 -12.97
C LEU A 153 12.05 -4.49 -13.00
N CYS A 154 12.14 -3.72 -11.90
CA CYS A 154 13.02 -2.56 -11.82
C CYS A 154 14.49 -2.97 -11.99
N PHE A 155 14.92 -4.06 -11.37
CA PHE A 155 16.28 -4.56 -11.56
C PHE A 155 16.54 -5.02 -13.01
N TYR A 156 15.59 -5.70 -13.62
CA TYR A 156 15.68 -6.17 -15.00
C TYR A 156 15.87 -5.01 -16.00
N PHE A 157 15.07 -3.96 -15.86
CA PHE A 157 15.12 -2.83 -16.80
C PHE A 157 16.28 -1.87 -16.53
N PHE A 158 16.69 -1.69 -15.27
CA PHE A 158 17.60 -0.62 -14.91
C PHE A 158 18.99 -1.08 -14.46
N LYS A 159 19.18 -2.37 -14.15
CA LYS A 159 20.45 -2.83 -13.58
C LYS A 159 21.06 -4.07 -14.24
N THR A 160 20.32 -5.17 -14.34
CA THR A 160 20.86 -6.44 -14.84
C THR A 160 19.79 -7.30 -15.47
N LYS A 161 20.15 -8.05 -16.51
CA LYS A 161 19.31 -9.06 -17.14
C LYS A 161 19.65 -10.49 -16.68
N ASN A 162 20.62 -10.65 -15.79
CA ASN A 162 21.00 -11.96 -15.28
C ASN A 162 19.95 -12.47 -14.28
N VAL A 163 19.26 -13.53 -14.62
CA VAL A 163 18.16 -14.10 -13.83
C VAL A 163 18.60 -14.50 -12.41
N LYS A 164 19.80 -15.08 -12.25
CA LYS A 164 20.32 -15.45 -10.93
C LYS A 164 20.48 -14.22 -10.03
N THR A 165 21.02 -13.14 -10.58
CA THR A 165 21.18 -11.86 -9.87
C THR A 165 19.82 -11.25 -9.54
N LEU A 166 18.85 -11.28 -10.46
CA LEU A 166 17.49 -10.79 -10.22
C LEU A 166 16.82 -11.52 -9.05
N ILE A 167 16.92 -12.84 -9.02
CA ILE A 167 16.41 -13.66 -7.92
C ILE A 167 17.07 -13.25 -6.61
N LEU A 168 18.41 -13.17 -6.58
CA LEU A 168 19.16 -12.81 -5.36
C LEU A 168 18.76 -11.44 -4.82
N LEU A 169 18.63 -10.43 -5.69
CA LEU A 169 18.26 -9.08 -5.32
C LEU A 169 16.80 -8.97 -4.84
N SER A 170 15.93 -9.89 -5.27
CA SER A 170 14.52 -9.94 -4.86
C SER A 170 14.28 -10.77 -3.59
N LEU A 171 15.23 -11.61 -3.18
CA LEU A 171 15.13 -12.49 -2.01
C LEU A 171 14.79 -11.74 -0.71
N PRO A 172 15.36 -10.57 -0.40
CA PRO A 172 15.04 -9.86 0.84
C PRO A 172 13.56 -9.51 0.95
N ALA A 173 12.96 -9.00 -0.16
CA ALA A 173 11.54 -8.68 -0.20
C ALA A 173 10.66 -9.94 -0.09
N LEU A 174 11.08 -11.04 -0.72
CA LEU A 174 10.40 -12.32 -0.63
C LEU A 174 10.43 -12.85 0.81
N ILE A 175 11.59 -12.83 1.47
CA ILE A 175 11.74 -13.28 2.86
C ILE A 175 10.85 -12.43 3.79
N GLY A 176 10.89 -11.09 3.69
CA GLY A 176 10.02 -10.21 4.45
C GLY A 176 8.54 -10.52 4.26
N SER A 177 8.15 -10.83 3.03
CA SER A 177 6.77 -11.22 2.70
C SER A 177 6.38 -12.57 3.26
N LEU A 178 7.27 -13.56 3.23
CA LEU A 178 7.01 -14.88 3.81
C LEU A 178 6.88 -14.81 5.34
N ILE A 179 7.70 -14.00 6.01
CA ILE A 179 7.58 -13.76 7.46
C ILE A 179 6.20 -13.16 7.78
N TYR A 180 5.76 -12.14 7.04
CA TYR A 180 4.43 -11.56 7.21
C TYR A 180 3.32 -12.59 7.02
N LEU A 181 3.37 -13.36 5.93
CA LEU A 181 2.35 -14.38 5.63
C LEU A 181 2.29 -15.46 6.71
N TYR A 182 3.45 -15.88 7.24
CA TYR A 182 3.52 -16.82 8.36
C TYR A 182 2.86 -16.26 9.63
N ILE A 183 3.19 -15.01 10.01
CA ILE A 183 2.60 -14.35 11.18
C ILE A 183 1.09 -14.18 10.99
N ARG A 184 0.65 -13.69 9.83
CA ARG A 184 -0.75 -13.55 9.50
C ARG A 184 -1.51 -14.87 9.61
N TYR A 185 -0.94 -15.94 9.06
CA TYR A 185 -1.52 -17.29 9.16
C TYR A 185 -1.64 -17.76 10.60
N ARG A 186 -0.64 -17.52 11.43
CA ARG A 186 -0.64 -17.91 12.86
C ARG A 186 -1.68 -17.13 13.68
N ILE A 187 -1.98 -15.90 13.32
CA ILE A 187 -2.89 -15.01 14.08
C ILE A 187 -4.33 -15.15 13.62
N ILE A 188 -4.58 -15.10 12.32
CA ILE A 188 -5.94 -15.12 11.73
C ILE A 188 -6.36 -16.55 11.39
N GLY A 189 -5.42 -17.42 11.02
CA GLY A 189 -5.70 -18.73 10.43
C GLY A 189 -6.09 -18.60 8.95
N VAL A 190 -6.60 -19.68 8.38
CA VAL A 190 -7.26 -19.66 7.06
C VAL A 190 -8.67 -19.13 7.30
N SER A 191 -8.95 -17.90 6.86
CA SER A 191 -10.32 -17.41 6.87
C SER A 191 -11.12 -18.20 5.83
N THR A 192 -11.87 -19.17 6.30
CA THR A 192 -12.94 -19.75 5.50
C THR A 192 -14.00 -18.67 5.30
N PRO A 193 -14.50 -18.47 4.09
CA PRO A 193 -15.64 -17.58 3.88
C PRO A 193 -16.74 -18.02 4.83
N SER A 194 -17.11 -17.17 5.79
CA SER A 194 -18.30 -17.41 6.60
C SER A 194 -19.47 -17.50 5.61
N GLY A 195 -20.29 -18.53 5.70
CA GLY A 195 -21.41 -18.77 4.78
C GLY A 195 -22.48 -17.66 4.79
N TYR A 196 -22.26 -16.59 5.53
CA TYR A 196 -23.11 -15.40 5.54
C TYR A 196 -22.66 -14.44 4.44
N CYS A 197 -23.57 -14.21 3.52
CA CYS A 197 -23.41 -13.28 2.43
C CYS A 197 -23.69 -11.86 2.91
N GLU A 198 -22.70 -11.18 3.43
CA GLU A 198 -22.81 -9.75 3.76
C GLU A 198 -22.43 -8.91 2.54
N ILE A 199 -23.40 -8.18 1.99
CA ILE A 199 -23.20 -7.27 0.85
C ILE A 199 -22.06 -6.27 1.14
N LEU A 200 -21.91 -5.83 2.40
CA LEU A 200 -20.85 -4.93 2.86
C LEU A 200 -19.42 -5.51 2.68
N ASN A 201 -19.28 -6.82 2.76
CA ASN A 201 -17.98 -7.50 2.63
C ASN A 201 -17.79 -8.19 1.28
N ASN A 202 -18.91 -8.50 0.59
CA ASN A 202 -18.89 -9.13 -0.72
C ASN A 202 -20.03 -8.60 -1.62
N PRO A 203 -19.74 -7.62 -2.49
CA PRO A 203 -20.75 -7.03 -3.38
C PRO A 203 -21.30 -8.02 -4.42
N PHE A 204 -20.64 -9.18 -4.59
CA PHE A 204 -21.01 -10.22 -5.56
C PHE A 204 -21.88 -11.32 -4.98
N CYS A 205 -22.51 -11.08 -3.84
CA CYS A 205 -23.44 -12.02 -3.24
C CYS A 205 -24.64 -12.30 -4.13
N GLY A 206 -24.88 -13.56 -4.46
CA GLY A 206 -26.02 -13.97 -5.32
C GLY A 206 -25.83 -13.66 -6.81
N VAL A 207 -24.63 -13.26 -7.23
CA VAL A 207 -24.28 -12.96 -8.62
C VAL A 207 -23.63 -14.18 -9.26
N SER A 208 -23.93 -14.46 -10.55
CA SER A 208 -23.27 -15.54 -11.28
C SER A 208 -21.77 -15.26 -11.47
N ASP A 209 -20.95 -16.31 -11.61
CA ASP A 209 -19.51 -16.13 -11.80
C ASP A 209 -19.18 -15.33 -13.06
N SER A 210 -19.93 -15.50 -14.15
CA SER A 210 -19.74 -14.73 -15.39
C SER A 210 -19.98 -13.23 -15.16
N GLN A 211 -21.05 -12.85 -14.49
CA GLN A 211 -21.34 -11.45 -14.15
C GLN A 211 -20.32 -10.87 -13.18
N LYS A 212 -19.87 -11.66 -12.20
CA LYS A 212 -18.81 -11.27 -11.28
C LYS A 212 -17.53 -10.91 -12.02
N TYR A 213 -17.03 -11.79 -12.90
CA TYR A 213 -15.81 -11.53 -13.65
C TYR A 213 -15.97 -10.40 -14.66
N ALA A 214 -17.12 -10.29 -15.34
CA ALA A 214 -17.41 -9.17 -16.23
C ALA A 214 -17.36 -7.83 -15.48
N THR A 215 -17.96 -7.77 -14.28
CA THR A 215 -17.96 -6.57 -13.43
C THR A 215 -16.56 -6.23 -12.93
N ILE A 216 -15.74 -7.22 -12.56
CA ILE A 216 -14.36 -7.01 -12.16
C ILE A 216 -13.53 -6.40 -13.31
N ILE A 217 -13.66 -6.94 -14.52
CA ILE A 217 -12.97 -6.42 -15.72
C ILE A 217 -13.42 -4.99 -16.02
N TYR A 218 -14.73 -4.73 -15.96
CA TYR A 218 -15.28 -3.39 -16.16
C TYR A 218 -14.74 -2.39 -15.11
N THR A 219 -14.70 -2.80 -13.85
CA THR A 219 -14.15 -1.98 -12.76
C THR A 219 -12.68 -1.66 -13.01
N TRP A 220 -11.91 -2.63 -13.49
CA TRP A 220 -10.50 -2.43 -13.83
C TRP A 220 -10.33 -1.41 -14.97
N LEU A 221 -11.12 -1.52 -16.02
CA LEU A 221 -11.13 -0.54 -17.12
C LEU A 221 -11.53 0.87 -16.63
N LYS A 222 -12.48 0.97 -15.70
CA LYS A 222 -12.86 2.24 -15.07
C LYS A 222 -11.70 2.86 -14.29
N TYR A 223 -10.92 2.06 -13.55
CA TYR A 223 -9.71 2.54 -12.87
C TYR A 223 -8.66 3.07 -13.85
N TRP A 224 -8.45 2.40 -14.99
CA TRP A 224 -7.57 2.94 -16.03
C TRP A 224 -8.08 4.28 -16.58
N GLY A 225 -9.39 4.41 -16.78
CA GLY A 225 -10.00 5.68 -17.17
C GLY A 225 -9.72 6.80 -16.16
N LEU A 226 -9.89 6.53 -14.87
CA LEU A 226 -9.63 7.50 -13.80
C LEU A 226 -8.14 7.86 -13.64
N LEU A 227 -7.22 6.93 -13.95
CA LEU A 227 -5.79 7.21 -13.96
C LEU A 227 -5.38 8.15 -15.09
N LEU A 228 -6.06 8.11 -16.23
CA LEU A 228 -5.75 8.96 -17.39
C LEU A 228 -6.57 10.25 -17.40
N PHE A 229 -7.83 10.16 -16.99
CA PHE A 229 -8.82 11.24 -17.02
C PHE A 229 -9.64 11.25 -15.73
N PRO A 230 -9.15 11.83 -14.63
CA PRO A 230 -9.79 11.83 -13.31
C PRO A 230 -10.93 12.86 -13.24
N VAL A 231 -11.97 12.74 -14.09
CA VAL A 231 -13.05 13.72 -14.20
C VAL A 231 -14.18 13.44 -13.21
N GLU A 232 -14.56 12.18 -13.06
CA GLU A 232 -15.66 11.75 -12.16
C GLU A 232 -15.10 11.04 -10.94
N LEU A 233 -14.64 11.80 -9.96
CA LEU A 233 -14.13 11.27 -8.72
C LEU A 233 -15.27 11.05 -7.72
N THR A 234 -15.30 9.88 -7.10
CA THR A 234 -16.15 9.58 -5.96
C THR A 234 -15.29 9.01 -4.83
N HIS A 235 -15.64 9.34 -3.60
CA HIS A 235 -14.90 8.88 -2.43
C HIS A 235 -15.08 7.37 -2.18
N ASP A 236 -16.18 6.77 -2.67
CA ASP A 236 -16.46 5.35 -2.57
C ASP A 236 -17.40 4.91 -3.68
N TYR A 237 -17.21 3.69 -4.19
CA TYR A 237 -18.10 3.02 -5.16
C TYR A 237 -19.07 2.06 -4.49
N TYR A 238 -19.27 2.22 -3.22
CA TYR A 238 -20.04 1.34 -2.37
C TYR A 238 -21.38 1.99 -1.94
N PRO A 239 -22.49 1.25 -1.75
CA PRO A 239 -22.75 -0.08 -2.28
C PRO A 239 -23.37 0.00 -3.70
N LYS A 240 -22.88 -0.82 -4.62
CA LYS A 240 -23.46 -1.02 -5.97
C LYS A 240 -23.52 0.23 -6.88
N GLN A 241 -22.65 1.24 -6.68
CA GLN A 241 -22.53 2.34 -7.64
C GLN A 241 -22.01 1.86 -9.01
N ILE A 242 -21.26 0.77 -9.03
CA ILE A 242 -20.94 0.06 -10.27
C ILE A 242 -22.02 -1.00 -10.48
N ALA A 243 -22.79 -0.86 -11.55
CA ALA A 243 -23.81 -1.86 -11.92
C ALA A 243 -23.13 -3.20 -12.26
N ILE A 244 -23.76 -4.29 -11.83
CA ILE A 244 -23.33 -5.65 -12.19
C ILE A 244 -23.56 -5.83 -13.70
N ARG A 245 -22.54 -6.35 -14.40
CA ARG A 245 -22.49 -6.50 -15.86
C ARG A 245 -22.73 -7.93 -16.27
#